data_eb22cefcfb1891165e9090fc8d89cd82
#
_entry.id   eb22cefcfb1891165e9090fc8d89cd82
#
_cell.length_a   1.000
_cell.length_b   1.000
_cell.length_c   1.000
_cell.angle_alpha   90.00
_cell.angle_beta   90.00
_cell.angle_gamma   90.00
#
_symmetry.space_group_name_H-M   'P 1'
#
loop_
_entity.id
_entity.type
_entity.pdbx_description
1 polymer ?
#
loop_
_entity_poly.entity_id
_entity_poly.type
_entity_poly.pdbx_seq_one_letter_code
_entity_poly.pdbx_strand_id
1 'polypeptide(L)'
;GFARLNTLVKEWAIPVVEYWGTEVTLGSDNPMLAGSDPEGWLSAADVIIVIDSQAPWIIEESRCNDSCKVIQIGPDPLFSRYPVRGYRADINLAGETDEVFELLQEALQPHVAAKQRQVAEREKHVLNLIQHAKNQRESLLHANQNGAIGKPWLSYCLGQLANQHQGKIVSELTTMPQFAGLTQADSYYQEALAGGLGEALP
;
A
#
# COMPACT_ATOMS: atom_id res chain seq x y z
N GLY A 1 -2.64 1.21 13.86
CA GLY A 1 -2.06 0.74 12.60
C GLY A 1 -1.38 1.85 11.82
N PHE A 2 -2.11 2.81 11.30
CA PHE A 2 -1.60 3.83 10.37
C PHE A 2 -0.32 4.55 10.83
N ALA A 3 -0.33 5.16 12.02
CA ALA A 3 0.82 5.91 12.53
C ALA A 3 2.05 5.02 12.75
N ARG A 4 1.85 3.81 13.28
CA ARG A 4 2.95 2.85 13.50
C ARG A 4 3.56 2.38 12.18
N LEU A 5 2.74 2.04 11.20
CA LEU A 5 3.22 1.66 9.87
C LEU A 5 4.02 2.80 9.23
N ASN A 6 3.49 4.03 9.26
CA ASN A 6 4.17 5.21 8.72
C ASN A 6 5.56 5.44 9.34
N THR A 7 5.73 5.18 10.63
CA THR A 7 7.01 5.29 11.32
C THR A 7 7.94 4.15 10.96
N LEU A 8 7.45 2.91 11.03
CA LEU A 8 8.23 1.70 10.77
C LEU A 8 8.84 1.70 9.36
N VAL A 9 8.02 2.01 8.34
CA VAL A 9 8.50 1.97 6.96
C VAL A 9 9.54 3.04 6.65
N LYS A 10 9.45 4.22 7.28
CA LYS A 10 10.49 5.26 7.17
C LYS A 10 11.79 4.82 7.84
N GLU A 11 11.70 4.33 9.08
CA GLU A 11 12.86 3.92 9.86
C GLU A 11 13.65 2.79 9.17
N TRP A 12 12.95 1.88 8.51
CA TRP A 12 13.55 0.70 7.88
C TRP A 12 13.64 0.80 6.35
N ALA A 13 13.28 1.93 5.75
CA ALA A 13 13.25 2.15 4.31
C ALA A 13 12.52 1.01 3.56
N ILE A 14 11.30 0.69 4.01
CA ILE A 14 10.47 -0.37 3.44
C ILE A 14 9.47 0.26 2.47
N PRO A 15 9.55 -0.03 1.15
CA PRO A 15 8.56 0.46 0.20
C PRO A 15 7.20 -0.22 0.44
N VAL A 16 6.13 0.56 0.36
CA VAL A 16 4.75 0.10 0.53
C VAL A 16 3.98 0.24 -0.76
N VAL A 17 3.35 -0.83 -1.19
CA VAL A 17 2.45 -0.85 -2.35
C VAL A 17 1.02 -1.06 -1.85
N GLU A 18 0.12 -0.13 -2.17
CA GLU A 18 -1.31 -0.22 -1.86
C GLU A 18 -2.07 -0.88 -3.02
N TYR A 19 -1.86 -2.18 -3.20
CA TYR A 19 -2.55 -2.94 -4.24
C TYR A 19 -3.96 -3.30 -3.77
N TRP A 20 -4.98 -2.80 -4.47
CA TRP A 20 -6.39 -2.98 -4.12
C TRP A 20 -6.72 -2.59 -2.67
N GLY A 21 -6.07 -1.52 -2.20
CA GLY A 21 -6.31 -1.00 -0.85
C GLY A 21 -7.75 -0.49 -0.69
N THR A 22 -8.40 -0.90 0.38
CA THR A 22 -9.75 -0.46 0.73
C THR A 22 -9.77 0.84 1.53
N GLU A 23 -8.63 1.20 2.10
CA GLU A 23 -8.41 2.39 2.93
C GLU A 23 -7.04 3.00 2.64
N VAL A 24 -6.79 4.22 3.13
CA VAL A 24 -5.44 4.80 3.12
C VAL A 24 -4.56 4.07 4.14
N THR A 25 -3.65 3.26 3.66
CA THR A 25 -2.70 2.51 4.49
C THR A 25 -1.49 3.36 4.85
N LEU A 26 -1.03 4.18 3.89
CA LEU A 26 0.12 5.06 4.04
C LEU A 26 -0.19 6.45 3.47
N GLY A 27 0.16 7.51 4.19
CA GLY A 27 -0.05 8.88 3.68
C GLY A 27 0.72 9.12 2.38
N SER A 28 0.12 9.85 1.44
CA SER A 28 0.74 10.18 0.15
C SER A 28 2.02 11.03 0.28
N ASP A 29 2.22 11.67 1.42
CA ASP A 29 3.42 12.41 1.82
C ASP A 29 4.53 11.50 2.38
N ASN A 30 4.24 10.22 2.64
CA ASN A 30 5.25 9.29 3.09
C ASN A 30 6.20 8.94 1.93
N PRO A 31 7.54 9.11 2.09
CA PRO A 31 8.50 8.83 1.03
C PRO A 31 8.56 7.35 0.61
N MET A 32 8.07 6.44 1.46
CA MET A 32 8.07 5.00 1.19
C MET A 32 6.82 4.52 0.44
N LEU A 33 5.85 5.40 0.11
CA LEU A 33 4.69 5.01 -0.70
C LEU A 33 5.12 4.77 -2.15
N ALA A 34 5.18 3.51 -2.53
CA ALA A 34 5.64 3.07 -3.85
C ALA A 34 4.55 3.12 -4.93
N GLY A 35 3.29 3.26 -4.54
CA GLY A 35 2.13 3.31 -5.43
C GLY A 35 1.23 2.10 -5.29
N SER A 36 0.53 1.74 -6.37
CA SER A 36 -0.47 0.66 -6.36
C SER A 36 -0.12 -0.55 -7.24
N ASP A 37 1.04 -0.53 -7.88
CA ASP A 37 1.48 -1.64 -8.74
C ASP A 37 2.60 -2.44 -8.07
N PRO A 38 2.39 -3.73 -7.76
CA PRO A 38 3.38 -4.57 -7.10
C PRO A 38 4.41 -5.17 -8.05
N GLU A 39 4.22 -5.16 -9.38
CA GLU A 39 4.96 -5.98 -10.33
C GLU A 39 6.50 -5.84 -10.18
N GLY A 40 7.03 -4.64 -10.32
CA GLY A 40 8.48 -4.41 -10.24
C GLY A 40 9.07 -4.66 -8.86
N TRP A 41 8.28 -4.62 -7.79
CA TRP A 41 8.72 -4.82 -6.42
C TRP A 41 8.83 -6.29 -6.03
N LEU A 42 7.86 -7.12 -6.48
CA LEU A 42 7.80 -8.54 -6.12
C LEU A 42 9.02 -9.34 -6.59
N SER A 43 9.49 -9.07 -7.79
CA SER A 43 10.63 -9.78 -8.38
C SER A 43 11.97 -9.39 -7.72
N ALA A 44 12.07 -8.19 -7.15
CA ALA A 44 13.29 -7.67 -6.53
C ALA A 44 13.35 -7.90 -5.01
N ALA A 45 12.24 -8.26 -4.38
CA ALA A 45 12.15 -8.41 -2.93
C ALA A 45 12.81 -9.71 -2.44
N ASP A 46 13.52 -9.62 -1.33
CA ASP A 46 14.01 -10.75 -0.54
C ASP A 46 13.01 -11.13 0.57
N VAL A 47 12.22 -10.16 1.04
CA VAL A 47 11.11 -10.34 1.97
C VAL A 47 9.91 -9.54 1.50
N ILE A 48 8.74 -10.15 1.51
CA ILE A 48 7.44 -9.51 1.26
C ILE A 48 6.61 -9.63 2.52
N ILE A 49 6.07 -8.51 2.99
CA ILE A 49 5.12 -8.47 4.09
C ILE A 49 3.75 -8.12 3.50
N VAL A 50 2.81 -9.03 3.60
CA VAL A 50 1.42 -8.85 3.18
C VAL A 50 0.59 -8.54 4.43
N ILE A 51 -0.14 -7.42 4.40
CA ILE A 51 -0.90 -6.94 5.53
C ILE A 51 -2.37 -6.88 5.13
N ASP A 52 -3.21 -7.66 5.77
CA ASP A 52 -4.68 -7.68 5.60
C ASP A 52 -5.17 -7.67 4.14
N SER A 53 -4.39 -8.22 3.21
CA SER A 53 -4.75 -8.22 1.81
C SER A 53 -5.31 -9.55 1.35
N GLN A 54 -6.52 -9.52 0.80
CA GLN A 54 -7.19 -10.68 0.21
C GLN A 54 -6.46 -11.17 -1.04
N ALA A 55 -6.06 -10.24 -1.91
CA ALA A 55 -5.35 -10.49 -3.15
C ALA A 55 -4.18 -9.50 -3.30
N PRO A 56 -3.02 -9.79 -2.73
CA PRO A 56 -1.88 -8.87 -2.70
C PRO A 56 -1.22 -8.66 -4.07
N TRP A 57 -1.46 -9.55 -5.05
CA TRP A 57 -1.06 -9.44 -6.46
C TRP A 57 -1.85 -10.44 -7.30
N ILE A 58 -1.78 -10.33 -8.62
CA ILE A 58 -2.32 -11.33 -9.55
C ILE A 58 -1.24 -12.38 -9.80
N ILE A 59 -1.48 -13.64 -9.39
CA ILE A 59 -0.48 -14.73 -9.40
C ILE A 59 0.01 -15.05 -10.81
N GLU A 60 -0.87 -14.90 -11.80
CA GLU A 60 -0.56 -15.17 -13.20
C GLU A 60 0.33 -14.09 -13.83
N GLU A 61 0.25 -12.87 -13.34
CA GLU A 61 0.95 -11.71 -13.88
C GLU A 61 2.25 -11.40 -13.13
N SER A 62 2.24 -11.63 -11.82
CA SER A 62 3.35 -11.22 -10.94
C SER A 62 3.78 -12.36 -10.02
N ARG A 63 5.07 -12.63 -9.99
CA ARG A 63 5.66 -13.64 -9.11
C ARG A 63 6.78 -13.07 -8.26
N CYS A 64 6.78 -13.44 -7.00
CA CYS A 64 7.94 -13.20 -6.16
C CYS A 64 9.09 -14.17 -6.51
N ASN A 65 10.31 -13.76 -6.22
CA ASN A 65 11.48 -14.61 -6.37
C ASN A 65 11.32 -15.90 -5.50
N ASP A 66 11.80 -17.03 -5.97
CA ASP A 66 11.72 -18.31 -5.25
C ASP A 66 12.44 -18.26 -3.89
N SER A 67 13.50 -17.48 -3.76
CA SER A 67 14.24 -17.28 -2.51
C SER A 67 13.59 -16.25 -1.57
N CYS A 68 12.61 -15.47 -2.04
CA CYS A 68 11.89 -14.49 -1.24
C CYS A 68 11.13 -15.16 -0.10
N LYS A 69 11.06 -14.52 1.04
CA LYS A 69 10.21 -14.94 2.17
C LYS A 69 8.94 -14.10 2.20
N VAL A 70 7.80 -14.77 2.30
CA VAL A 70 6.49 -14.12 2.38
C VAL A 70 5.95 -14.25 3.79
N ILE A 71 5.69 -13.10 4.41
CA ILE A 71 5.10 -12.97 5.75
C ILE A 71 3.68 -12.44 5.58
N GLN A 72 2.69 -13.17 6.08
CA GLN A 72 1.29 -12.74 6.09
C GLN A 72 0.94 -12.22 7.48
N ILE A 73 0.36 -11.04 7.58
CA ILE A 73 -0.03 -10.39 8.83
C ILE A 73 -1.52 -10.02 8.78
N GLY A 74 -2.24 -10.26 9.85
CA GLY A 74 -3.63 -9.85 10.02
C GLY A 74 -4.39 -10.73 11.02
N PRO A 75 -5.65 -10.40 11.34
CA PRO A 75 -6.49 -11.21 12.21
C PRO A 75 -6.73 -12.63 11.66
N ASP A 76 -6.86 -12.75 10.34
CA ASP A 76 -6.93 -14.02 9.61
C ASP A 76 -6.00 -13.99 8.40
N PRO A 77 -4.68 -14.11 8.58
CA PRO A 77 -3.69 -13.87 7.53
C PRO A 77 -3.77 -14.88 6.38
N LEU A 78 -4.41 -16.02 6.59
CA LEU A 78 -4.62 -17.04 5.55
C LEU A 78 -6.00 -16.97 4.92
N PHE A 79 -6.87 -16.08 5.38
CA PHE A 79 -8.27 -15.99 4.91
C PHE A 79 -8.96 -17.37 4.95
N SER A 80 -9.01 -17.95 6.14
CA SER A 80 -9.41 -19.34 6.40
C SER A 80 -10.82 -19.70 5.93
N ARG A 81 -11.68 -18.69 5.68
CA ARG A 81 -13.03 -18.86 5.15
C ARG A 81 -13.09 -18.94 3.62
N TYR A 82 -11.97 -18.69 2.93
CA TYR A 82 -11.94 -18.79 1.48
C TYR A 82 -11.65 -20.25 1.08
N PRO A 83 -12.41 -20.81 0.13
CA PRO A 83 -12.24 -22.21 -0.27
C PRO A 83 -10.91 -22.46 -0.96
N VAL A 84 -10.36 -21.45 -1.64
CA VAL A 84 -9.05 -21.52 -2.30
C VAL A 84 -8.36 -20.16 -2.19
N ARG A 85 -7.12 -20.19 -1.69
CA ARG A 85 -6.24 -19.02 -1.67
C ARG A 85 -4.80 -19.49 -1.92
N GLY A 86 -4.30 -19.18 -3.11
CA GLY A 86 -3.01 -19.72 -3.63
C GLY A 86 -1.77 -18.89 -3.29
N TYR A 87 -1.85 -17.90 -2.38
CA TYR A 87 -0.71 -17.06 -2.03
C TYR A 87 0.25 -17.77 -1.08
N ARG A 88 1.53 -17.66 -1.38
CA ARG A 88 2.60 -18.18 -0.53
C ARG A 88 2.58 -17.53 0.85
N ALA A 89 2.88 -18.31 1.87
CA ALA A 89 3.04 -17.86 3.25
C ALA A 89 4.14 -18.69 3.92
N ASP A 90 5.34 -18.13 4.06
CA ASP A 90 6.43 -18.76 4.79
C ASP A 90 6.26 -18.55 6.30
N ILE A 91 5.71 -17.40 6.70
CA ILE A 91 5.41 -17.04 8.09
C ILE A 91 4.01 -16.42 8.15
N ASN A 92 3.22 -16.79 9.14
CA ASN A 92 1.92 -16.22 9.43
C ASN A 92 1.91 -15.61 10.83
N LEU A 93 1.57 -14.34 10.93
CA LEU A 93 1.42 -13.60 12.17
C LEU A 93 -0.06 -13.25 12.34
N ALA A 94 -0.78 -14.10 13.05
CA ALA A 94 -2.20 -13.91 13.34
C ALA A 94 -2.36 -12.99 14.57
N GLY A 95 -3.07 -11.89 14.40
CA GLY A 95 -3.35 -10.91 15.44
C GLY A 95 -3.87 -9.61 14.85
N GLU A 96 -4.35 -8.72 15.72
CA GLU A 96 -4.72 -7.38 15.32
C GLU A 96 -3.49 -6.65 14.74
N THR A 97 -3.65 -6.07 13.57
CA THR A 97 -2.54 -5.52 12.79
C THR A 97 -1.73 -4.48 13.56
N ASP A 98 -2.39 -3.65 14.38
CA ASP A 98 -1.72 -2.63 15.20
C ASP A 98 -0.85 -3.25 16.29
N GLU A 99 -1.32 -4.32 16.94
CA GLU A 99 -0.57 -5.06 17.96
C GLU A 99 0.65 -5.77 17.35
N VAL A 100 0.47 -6.38 16.16
CA VAL A 100 1.57 -7.03 15.45
C VAL A 100 2.65 -6.01 15.06
N PHE A 101 2.27 -4.80 14.64
CA PHE A 101 3.23 -3.74 14.36
C PHE A 101 3.97 -3.25 15.60
N GLU A 102 3.31 -3.18 16.75
CA GLU A 102 3.97 -2.83 18.01
C GLU A 102 5.05 -3.83 18.37
N LEU A 103 4.70 -5.11 18.38
CA LEU A 103 5.65 -6.20 18.63
C LEU A 103 6.79 -6.24 17.60
N LEU A 104 6.49 -5.98 16.33
CA LEU A 104 7.51 -5.93 15.29
C LEU A 104 8.47 -4.77 15.49
N GLN A 105 7.98 -3.58 15.86
CA GLN A 105 8.82 -2.44 16.20
C GLN A 105 9.74 -2.76 17.40
N GLU A 106 9.18 -3.33 18.47
CA GLU A 106 9.97 -3.74 19.66
C GLU A 106 11.06 -4.74 19.29
N ALA A 107 10.72 -5.75 18.48
CA ALA A 107 11.67 -6.76 18.03
C ALA A 107 12.78 -6.22 17.13
N LEU A 108 12.48 -5.23 16.31
CA LEU A 108 13.44 -4.60 15.39
C LEU A 108 14.33 -3.55 16.06
N GLN A 109 13.85 -2.88 17.11
CA GLN A 109 14.55 -1.78 17.78
C GLN A 109 16.00 -2.09 18.15
N PRO A 110 16.36 -3.26 18.71
CA PRO A 110 17.76 -3.59 19.03
C PRO A 110 18.69 -3.67 17.80
N HIS A 111 18.10 -3.83 16.61
CA HIS A 111 18.84 -4.04 15.37
C HIS A 111 19.07 -2.76 14.56
N VAL A 112 18.42 -1.64 14.90
CA VAL A 112 18.50 -0.37 14.16
C VAL A 112 19.94 0.08 13.95
N ALA A 113 20.72 0.18 15.03
CA ALA A 113 22.11 0.64 14.95
C ALA A 113 22.99 -0.28 14.08
N ALA A 114 22.84 -1.59 14.23
CA ALA A 114 23.62 -2.58 13.46
C ALA A 114 23.26 -2.60 11.97
N LYS A 115 22.04 -2.20 11.61
CA LYS A 115 21.51 -2.24 10.24
C LYS A 115 21.51 -0.88 9.54
N GLN A 116 21.90 0.19 10.21
CA GLN A 116 21.83 1.56 9.71
C GLN A 116 22.42 1.74 8.31
N ARG A 117 23.58 1.15 8.04
CA ARG A 117 24.23 1.23 6.73
C ARG A 117 23.39 0.53 5.64
N GLN A 118 22.87 -0.66 5.93
CA GLN A 118 22.04 -1.41 4.97
C GLN A 118 20.73 -0.69 4.68
N VAL A 119 20.13 -0.08 5.72
CA VAL A 119 18.90 0.73 5.59
C VAL A 119 19.15 1.95 4.70
N ALA A 120 20.24 2.69 4.93
CA ALA A 120 20.58 3.86 4.13
C ALA A 120 20.87 3.52 2.64
N GLU A 121 21.55 2.41 2.38
CA GLU A 121 21.80 1.92 1.01
C GLU A 121 20.47 1.54 0.32
N ARG A 122 19.59 0.84 1.03
CA ARG A 122 18.23 0.49 0.54
C ARG A 122 17.38 1.73 0.31
N GLU A 123 17.36 2.67 1.25
CA GLU A 123 16.61 3.92 1.14
C GLU A 123 16.93 4.67 -0.14
N LYS A 124 18.22 4.85 -0.44
CA LYS A 124 18.66 5.52 -1.66
C LYS A 124 18.15 4.82 -2.93
N HIS A 125 18.18 3.49 -2.95
CA HIS A 125 17.70 2.70 -4.08
C HIS A 125 16.16 2.81 -4.22
N VAL A 126 15.45 2.61 -3.12
CA VAL A 126 13.97 2.67 -3.06
C VAL A 126 13.46 4.04 -3.46
N LEU A 127 14.04 5.12 -2.92
CA LEU A 127 13.64 6.48 -3.27
C LEU A 127 13.80 6.80 -4.76
N ASN A 128 14.85 6.29 -5.40
CA ASN A 128 15.03 6.44 -6.84
C ASN A 128 13.89 5.77 -7.64
N LEU A 129 13.52 4.54 -7.28
CA LEU A 129 12.43 3.82 -7.94
C LEU A 129 11.08 4.51 -7.72
N ILE A 130 10.81 4.93 -6.47
CA ILE A 130 9.58 5.66 -6.13
C ILE A 130 9.51 6.99 -6.90
N GLN A 131 10.60 7.73 -7.00
CA GLN A 131 10.62 8.99 -7.73
C GLN A 131 10.31 8.79 -9.22
N HIS A 132 10.84 7.71 -9.83
CA HIS A 132 10.51 7.37 -11.21
C HIS A 132 9.00 7.10 -11.39
N ALA A 133 8.41 6.30 -10.51
CA ALA A 133 6.98 6.02 -10.52
C ALA A 133 6.13 7.28 -10.26
N LYS A 134 6.57 8.19 -9.38
CA LYS A 134 5.92 9.49 -9.16
C LYS A 134 5.90 10.34 -10.42
N ASN A 135 7.04 10.46 -11.11
CA ASN A 135 7.13 11.23 -12.34
C ASN A 135 6.19 10.69 -13.44
N GLN A 136 6.06 9.37 -13.54
CA GLN A 136 5.11 8.74 -14.47
C GLN A 136 3.66 9.08 -14.11
N ARG A 137 3.29 9.02 -12.82
CA ARG A 137 1.94 9.40 -12.36
C ARG A 137 1.64 10.87 -12.62
N GLU A 138 2.58 11.77 -12.37
CA GLU A 138 2.44 13.20 -12.66
C GLU A 138 2.23 13.44 -14.17
N SER A 139 2.96 12.75 -15.00
CA SER A 139 2.77 12.84 -16.46
C SER A 139 1.38 12.39 -16.90
N LEU A 140 0.86 11.30 -16.32
CA LEU A 140 -0.50 10.82 -16.55
C LEU A 140 -1.55 11.82 -16.05
N LEU A 141 -1.33 12.42 -14.88
CA LEU A 141 -2.21 13.43 -14.32
C LEU A 141 -2.32 14.64 -15.25
N HIS A 142 -1.19 15.18 -15.72
CA HIS A 142 -1.16 16.31 -16.64
C HIS A 142 -1.79 16.01 -17.99
N ALA A 143 -1.59 14.82 -18.55
CA ALA A 143 -2.24 14.39 -19.78
C ALA A 143 -3.77 14.34 -19.67
N ASN A 144 -4.31 14.14 -18.47
CA ASN A 144 -5.75 14.06 -18.19
C ASN A 144 -6.37 15.39 -17.71
N GLN A 145 -5.59 16.45 -17.65
CA GLN A 145 -6.04 17.77 -17.17
C GLN A 145 -6.83 18.55 -18.22
N ASN A 146 -6.53 18.35 -19.49
CA ASN A 146 -7.10 19.11 -20.61
C ASN A 146 -7.96 18.19 -21.48
N GLY A 147 -9.20 18.60 -21.76
CA GLY A 147 -10.15 17.85 -22.61
C GLY A 147 -11.23 17.13 -21.80
N ALA A 148 -11.55 15.89 -22.15
CA ALA A 148 -12.48 15.07 -21.37
C ALA A 148 -11.89 14.77 -19.99
N ILE A 149 -12.71 14.86 -18.94
CA ILE A 149 -12.29 14.58 -17.56
C ILE A 149 -11.89 13.11 -17.45
N GLY A 150 -10.59 12.85 -17.28
CA GLY A 150 -10.06 11.51 -17.03
C GLY A 150 -10.12 11.13 -15.55
N LYS A 151 -10.15 9.84 -15.27
CA LYS A 151 -10.17 9.32 -13.88
C LYS A 151 -9.01 9.85 -13.01
N PRO A 152 -7.75 9.92 -13.48
CA PRO A 152 -6.65 10.48 -12.71
C PRO A 152 -6.91 11.91 -12.25
N TRP A 153 -7.37 12.77 -13.16
CA TRP A 153 -7.66 14.17 -12.85
C TRP A 153 -8.85 14.32 -11.92
N LEU A 154 -9.93 13.58 -12.15
CA LEU A 154 -11.08 13.55 -11.25
C LEU A 154 -10.67 13.15 -9.83
N SER A 155 -9.88 12.09 -9.70
CA SER A 155 -9.39 11.60 -8.41
C SER A 155 -8.54 12.63 -7.69
N TYR A 156 -7.66 13.33 -8.42
CA TYR A 156 -6.89 14.43 -7.89
C TYR A 156 -7.79 15.55 -7.35
N CYS A 157 -8.77 16.02 -8.12
CA CYS A 157 -9.69 17.07 -7.69
C CYS A 157 -10.48 16.67 -6.44
N LEU A 158 -10.99 15.43 -6.39
CA LEU A 158 -11.67 14.90 -5.22
C LEU A 158 -10.76 14.85 -3.99
N GLY A 159 -9.52 14.43 -4.16
CA GLY A 159 -8.53 14.42 -3.10
C GLY A 159 -8.21 15.81 -2.57
N GLN A 160 -8.09 16.83 -3.46
CA GLN A 160 -7.89 18.22 -3.03
C GLN A 160 -9.07 18.73 -2.20
N LEU A 161 -10.31 18.43 -2.62
CA LEU A 161 -11.51 18.80 -1.86
C LEU A 161 -11.56 18.08 -0.50
N ALA A 162 -11.28 16.78 -0.48
CA ALA A 162 -11.24 16.02 0.77
C ALA A 162 -10.20 16.58 1.75
N ASN A 163 -8.98 16.86 1.29
CA ASN A 163 -7.93 17.45 2.12
C ASN A 163 -8.32 18.84 2.63
N GLN A 164 -8.90 19.70 1.76
CA GLN A 164 -9.30 21.08 2.13
C GLN A 164 -10.41 21.10 3.18
N HIS A 165 -11.36 20.19 3.10
CA HIS A 165 -12.56 20.17 3.95
C HIS A 165 -12.52 19.10 5.03
N GLN A 166 -11.41 18.39 5.20
CA GLN A 166 -11.30 17.22 6.09
C GLN A 166 -12.39 16.19 5.80
N GLY A 167 -12.74 16.08 4.51
CA GLY A 167 -13.76 15.19 4.02
C GLY A 167 -13.24 13.76 3.83
N LYS A 168 -14.18 12.86 3.56
CA LYS A 168 -13.89 11.46 3.27
C LYS A 168 -14.35 11.13 1.85
N ILE A 169 -13.58 10.32 1.14
CA ILE A 169 -13.97 9.78 -0.16
C ILE A 169 -14.48 8.35 0.07
N VAL A 170 -15.73 8.11 -0.29
CA VAL A 170 -16.28 6.76 -0.37
C VAL A 170 -16.42 6.42 -1.83
N SER A 171 -15.72 5.37 -2.28
CA SER A 171 -15.59 5.03 -3.69
C SER A 171 -16.01 3.59 -3.95
N GLU A 172 -16.82 3.40 -4.96
CA GLU A 172 -17.24 2.07 -5.40
C GLU A 172 -16.28 1.53 -6.51
N LEU A 173 -16.11 2.26 -7.61
CA LEU A 173 -15.34 1.74 -8.76
C LEU A 173 -14.44 2.75 -9.49
N THR A 174 -14.59 4.04 -9.28
CA THR A 174 -14.04 5.03 -10.22
C THR A 174 -12.88 5.86 -9.71
N THR A 175 -12.74 6.01 -8.41
CA THR A 175 -11.66 6.81 -7.83
C THR A 175 -10.36 6.02 -7.82
N MET A 176 -9.30 6.68 -8.21
CA MET A 176 -7.94 6.12 -8.19
C MET A 176 -7.16 6.75 -7.03
N PRO A 177 -7.10 6.11 -5.84
CA PRO A 177 -6.54 6.71 -4.62
C PRO A 177 -5.09 7.17 -4.78
N GLN A 178 -4.31 6.51 -5.62
CA GLN A 178 -2.92 6.91 -5.91
C GLN A 178 -2.77 8.28 -6.55
N PHE A 179 -3.86 8.88 -7.08
CA PHE A 179 -3.89 10.25 -7.61
C PHE A 179 -4.55 11.25 -6.66
N ALA A 180 -5.29 10.79 -5.65
CA ALA A 180 -6.03 11.66 -4.74
C ALA A 180 -5.13 12.45 -3.77
N GLY A 181 -3.91 11.99 -3.51
CA GLY A 181 -2.97 12.69 -2.63
C GLY A 181 -3.44 12.78 -1.19
N LEU A 182 -4.05 11.73 -0.67
CA LEU A 182 -4.59 11.67 0.69
C LEU A 182 -3.48 11.38 1.70
N THR A 183 -3.50 12.09 2.84
CA THR A 183 -2.45 11.99 3.87
C THR A 183 -2.97 11.50 5.22
N GLN A 184 -4.30 11.39 5.37
CA GLN A 184 -4.93 11.01 6.62
C GLN A 184 -5.48 9.59 6.55
N ALA A 185 -5.35 8.84 7.65
CA ALA A 185 -6.20 7.67 7.87
C ALA A 185 -7.67 8.08 7.74
N ASP A 186 -8.55 7.16 7.49
CA ASP A 186 -10.00 7.41 7.40
C ASP A 186 -10.44 8.44 6.33
N SER A 187 -9.57 8.84 5.41
CA SER A 187 -9.93 9.79 4.34
C SER A 187 -10.42 9.12 3.06
N TYR A 188 -10.28 7.80 2.94
CA TYR A 188 -10.70 7.01 1.80
C TYR A 188 -11.25 5.65 2.22
N TYR A 189 -12.35 5.28 1.62
CA TYR A 189 -12.96 3.96 1.76
C TYR A 189 -13.38 3.44 0.40
N GLN A 190 -12.99 2.23 0.10
CA GLN A 190 -13.40 1.52 -1.10
C GLN A 190 -13.91 0.15 -0.71
N GLU A 191 -14.91 -0.32 -1.45
CA GLU A 191 -15.40 -1.67 -1.30
C GLU A 191 -14.28 -2.70 -1.57
N ALA A 192 -14.31 -3.77 -0.80
CA ALA A 192 -13.47 -4.93 -1.05
C ALA A 192 -13.88 -5.59 -2.39
N LEU A 193 -13.11 -6.57 -2.85
CA LEU A 193 -13.21 -7.24 -4.15
C LEU A 193 -14.59 -7.84 -4.52
N ALA A 194 -15.61 -7.70 -3.68
CA ALA A 194 -16.93 -8.34 -3.87
C ALA A 194 -17.86 -7.64 -4.86
N GLY A 195 -17.68 -6.35 -5.13
CA GLY A 195 -18.31 -5.64 -6.22
C GLY A 195 -19.85 -5.51 -6.18
N GLY A 196 -20.44 -5.23 -5.04
CA GLY A 196 -21.88 -4.88 -4.95
C GLY A 196 -22.13 -3.44 -5.37
N LEU A 197 -22.77 -3.20 -6.54
CA LEU A 197 -23.08 -1.85 -6.97
C LEU A 197 -24.08 -1.17 -6.02
N GLY A 198 -23.76 0.06 -5.59
CA GLY A 198 -24.59 0.86 -4.68
C GLY A 198 -24.17 0.80 -3.21
N GLU A 199 -23.16 0.06 -2.84
CA GLU A 199 -22.71 -0.05 -1.44
C GLU A 199 -22.03 1.24 -0.90
N ALA A 200 -21.54 2.09 -1.78
CA ALA A 200 -20.95 3.36 -1.37
C ALA A 200 -21.98 4.39 -0.84
N LEU A 201 -23.25 4.14 -1.08
CA LEU A 201 -24.35 4.99 -0.59
C LEU A 201 -25.24 4.14 0.33
N PRO A 202 -25.27 4.43 1.63
CA PRO A 202 -26.19 3.77 2.56
C PRO A 202 -27.65 4.14 2.32
#